data_6f8897d2adb01b3fb809014f206474da
#
_entry.id   6f8897d2adb01b3fb809014f206474da
#
_cell.length_a   1.000
_cell.length_b   1.000
_cell.length_c   1.000
_cell.angle_alpha   90.00
_cell.angle_beta   90.00
_cell.angle_gamma   90.00
#
_symmetry.space_group_name_H-M   'P 1'
#
loop_
_entity.id
_entity.type
_entity.pdbx_description
1 polymer ?
#
loop_
_entity_poly.entity_id
_entity_poly.type
_entity_poly.pdbx_seq_one_letter_code
_entity_poly.pdbx_strand_id
1 'polypeptide(L)'
;MKITAALLISGAMMLSLCACGGTAEPNPVQPTETPAPITYTKEDGRLKMEETYNSNGLLFSTIIYEYDEKGQLVKQAEFGISDAPTGYKSFEYDAKGQKILMTSFVADTAKDYSEEYRTNYEYDGNGNLTRATSTRDGKIVSVTAYEYKDGLLSNEKNYEGESFVASEYKYEYDAGGKKTRCVRIDNIEGDTSENRYTYTSDGLLLADLSYDADGKVISRTEYSYDDNGNAMKLSVYNAKGALISSTSNEYTYDEYGNIKRCAVTHSDGSKGTTTQYRWEYAKG
;
A
#
# COMPACT_ATOMS: atom_id res chain seq x y z
N MET A 1 21.71 -8.79 22.33
CA MET A 1 21.30 -9.74 21.30
C MET A 1 20.03 -9.16 20.68
N LYS A 2 20.17 -8.37 19.61
CA LYS A 2 19.07 -7.65 18.97
C LYS A 2 18.33 -8.63 18.06
N ILE A 3 17.10 -8.96 18.39
CA ILE A 3 16.21 -9.74 17.53
C ILE A 3 15.43 -8.71 16.69
N THR A 4 15.88 -8.52 15.47
CA THR A 4 15.12 -7.81 14.46
C THR A 4 14.04 -8.77 13.95
N ALA A 5 12.80 -8.58 14.36
CA ALA A 5 11.67 -9.30 13.81
C ALA A 5 11.42 -8.75 12.40
N ALA A 6 11.93 -9.46 11.40
CA ALA A 6 11.55 -9.24 10.02
C ALA A 6 10.11 -9.72 9.85
N LEU A 7 9.18 -8.79 9.77
CA LEU A 7 7.81 -9.06 9.38
C LEU A 7 7.80 -9.40 7.88
N LEU A 8 7.80 -10.68 7.57
CA LEU A 8 7.52 -11.17 6.22
C LEU A 8 6.02 -10.97 5.94
N ILE A 9 5.68 -9.82 5.40
CA ILE A 9 4.36 -9.61 4.79
C ILE A 9 4.44 -10.18 3.38
N SER A 10 4.04 -11.43 3.21
CA SER A 10 3.71 -12.01 1.93
C SER A 10 2.28 -11.59 1.57
N GLY A 11 2.14 -10.43 1.03
CA GLY A 11 0.90 -9.98 0.40
C GLY A 11 1.21 -9.65 -1.04
N ALA A 12 0.28 -9.90 -1.95
CA ALA A 12 0.34 -9.43 -3.31
C ALA A 12 0.84 -7.97 -3.30
N MET A 13 1.90 -7.67 -4.06
CA MET A 13 2.40 -6.32 -4.23
C MET A 13 1.28 -5.46 -4.83
N MET A 14 0.38 -4.97 -4.00
CA MET A 14 -0.18 -3.67 -4.28
C MET A 14 1.01 -2.74 -4.21
N LEU A 15 1.41 -2.20 -5.34
CA LEU A 15 2.43 -1.17 -5.47
C LEU A 15 2.07 -0.02 -4.50
N SER A 16 2.50 -0.16 -3.24
CA SER A 16 2.55 0.96 -2.32
C SER A 16 3.59 1.91 -2.90
N LEU A 17 3.13 2.94 -3.58
CA LEU A 17 3.91 4.02 -4.13
C LEU A 17 4.45 4.93 -3.02
N CYS A 18 5.15 4.34 -2.07
CA CYS A 18 6.02 5.08 -1.18
C CYS A 18 7.26 4.24 -0.92
N ALA A 19 8.23 4.32 -1.83
CA ALA A 19 9.55 3.72 -1.68
C ALA A 19 10.45 4.53 -0.73
N CYS A 20 9.87 5.20 0.24
CA CYS A 20 10.57 5.67 1.42
C CYS A 20 10.17 4.70 2.53
N GLY A 21 11.01 3.73 2.84
CA GLY A 21 10.89 2.59 3.74
C GLY A 21 10.17 2.77 5.09
N GLY A 22 8.92 3.21 5.06
CA GLY A 22 8.03 3.18 6.20
C GLY A 22 6.98 2.09 5.96
N THR A 23 6.51 1.43 6.99
CA THR A 23 5.31 0.60 6.96
C THR A 23 4.12 1.53 6.70
N ALA A 24 3.99 1.98 5.43
CA ALA A 24 2.91 2.86 5.05
C ALA A 24 1.63 2.03 4.93
N GLU A 25 0.69 2.28 5.80
CA GLU A 25 -0.72 2.19 5.44
C GLU A 25 -0.94 2.96 4.13
N PRO A 26 -1.87 2.53 3.25
CA PRO A 26 -2.15 3.27 2.03
C PRO A 26 -2.38 4.74 2.40
N ASN A 27 -1.62 5.63 1.78
CA ASN A 27 -1.73 7.07 1.96
C ASN A 27 -3.20 7.45 2.10
N PRO A 28 -3.57 8.29 3.09
CA PRO A 28 -4.89 8.86 3.13
C PRO A 28 -5.18 9.45 1.76
N VAL A 29 -6.30 9.03 1.19
CA VAL A 29 -6.72 9.41 -0.15
C VAL A 29 -6.70 10.93 -0.24
N GLN A 30 -5.77 11.47 -1.02
CA GLN A 30 -5.78 12.88 -1.35
C GLN A 30 -7.06 13.22 -2.12
N PRO A 31 -7.71 14.33 -1.86
CA PRO A 31 -8.78 14.85 -2.71
C PRO A 31 -8.18 15.57 -3.93
N THR A 32 -7.26 14.97 -4.64
CA THR A 32 -6.83 15.37 -5.96
C THR A 32 -6.98 14.16 -6.84
N GLU A 33 -7.63 14.33 -7.95
CA GLU A 33 -8.00 13.31 -8.94
C GLU A 33 -7.19 12.04 -8.78
N THR A 34 -7.76 11.11 -8.03
CA THR A 34 -7.43 9.71 -8.04
C THR A 34 -7.16 9.35 -9.49
N PRO A 35 -6.05 8.66 -9.85
CA PRO A 35 -5.99 8.00 -11.15
C PRO A 35 -7.35 7.38 -11.35
N ALA A 36 -8.00 7.68 -12.48
CA ALA A 36 -9.41 7.40 -12.72
C ALA A 36 -9.74 6.06 -12.07
N PRO A 37 -10.68 6.01 -11.13
CA PRO A 37 -10.94 4.77 -10.41
C PRO A 37 -11.03 3.71 -11.47
N ILE A 38 -10.40 2.56 -11.24
CA ILE A 38 -10.63 1.39 -12.09
C ILE A 38 -12.14 1.38 -12.26
N THR A 39 -12.59 1.72 -13.46
CA THR A 39 -14.01 1.92 -13.70
C THR A 39 -14.59 0.54 -13.58
N TYR A 40 -15.15 0.21 -12.44
CA TYR A 40 -15.99 -0.98 -12.28
C TYR A 40 -17.13 -0.80 -13.26
N THR A 41 -16.93 -1.32 -14.46
CA THR A 41 -17.88 -1.17 -15.54
C THR A 41 -19.04 -2.07 -15.23
N LYS A 42 -20.20 -1.47 -15.12
CA LYS A 42 -21.50 -2.10 -15.02
C LYS A 42 -21.66 -3.01 -13.80
N GLU A 43 -22.36 -2.51 -12.81
CA GLU A 43 -22.84 -3.27 -11.67
C GLU A 43 -21.79 -3.55 -10.60
N ASP A 44 -21.29 -2.49 -9.94
CA ASP A 44 -20.64 -2.48 -8.60
C ASP A 44 -19.99 -3.82 -8.17
N GLY A 45 -19.06 -4.34 -8.97
CA GLY A 45 -18.30 -5.53 -8.62
C GLY A 45 -17.49 -5.28 -7.36
N ARG A 46 -17.76 -6.07 -6.31
CA ARG A 46 -17.00 -5.99 -5.05
C ARG A 46 -16.04 -7.16 -4.98
N LEU A 47 -14.77 -6.87 -4.72
CA LEU A 47 -13.78 -7.92 -4.52
C LEU A 47 -14.14 -8.72 -3.27
N LYS A 48 -14.40 -10.01 -3.41
CA LYS A 48 -14.80 -10.90 -2.31
C LYS A 48 -13.66 -11.72 -1.77
N MET A 49 -12.72 -12.10 -2.64
CA MET A 49 -11.65 -13.00 -2.25
C MET A 49 -10.44 -12.84 -3.18
N GLU A 50 -9.28 -12.95 -2.60
CA GLU A 50 -8.00 -13.15 -3.28
C GLU A 50 -7.39 -14.48 -2.83
N GLU A 51 -6.94 -15.28 -3.76
CA GLU A 51 -6.18 -16.50 -3.51
C GLU A 51 -4.81 -16.37 -4.16
N THR A 52 -3.76 -16.39 -3.35
CA THR A 52 -2.38 -16.31 -3.83
C THR A 52 -1.71 -17.67 -3.80
N TYR A 53 -1.15 -18.06 -4.93
CA TYR A 53 -0.45 -19.31 -5.14
C TYR A 53 1.05 -19.02 -5.29
N ASN A 54 1.89 -19.87 -4.72
CA ASN A 54 3.34 -19.77 -4.90
C ASN A 54 3.77 -20.22 -6.32
N SER A 55 5.07 -20.16 -6.62
CA SER A 55 5.64 -20.53 -7.91
C SER A 55 5.38 -22.00 -8.33
N ASN A 56 5.08 -22.88 -7.38
CA ASN A 56 4.74 -24.28 -7.61
C ASN A 56 3.24 -24.52 -7.80
N GLY A 57 2.42 -23.47 -7.76
CA GLY A 57 0.97 -23.55 -7.89
C GLY A 57 0.25 -24.02 -6.62
N LEU A 58 0.92 -24.00 -5.46
CA LEU A 58 0.30 -24.33 -4.16
C LEU A 58 -0.29 -23.07 -3.56
N LEU A 59 -1.51 -23.15 -3.04
CA LEU A 59 -2.18 -22.08 -2.34
C LEU A 59 -1.32 -21.65 -1.14
N PHE A 60 -1.04 -20.35 -1.06
CA PHE A 60 -0.17 -19.77 -0.05
C PHE A 60 -0.94 -18.91 0.95
N SER A 61 -1.87 -18.10 0.46
CA SER A 61 -2.75 -17.28 1.30
C SER A 61 -4.10 -17.04 0.62
N THR A 62 -5.10 -16.80 1.44
CA THR A 62 -6.43 -16.37 1.03
C THR A 62 -6.82 -15.12 1.81
N ILE A 63 -7.34 -14.10 1.14
CA ILE A 63 -7.91 -12.91 1.76
C ILE A 63 -9.39 -12.86 1.42
N ILE A 64 -10.23 -12.67 2.43
CA ILE A 64 -11.68 -12.54 2.29
C ILE A 64 -12.10 -11.14 2.71
N TYR A 65 -12.96 -10.50 1.90
CA TYR A 65 -13.44 -9.13 2.08
C TYR A 65 -14.93 -9.14 2.43
N GLU A 66 -15.31 -8.37 3.44
CA GLU A 66 -16.69 -8.16 3.87
C GLU A 66 -17.04 -6.68 3.79
N TYR A 67 -18.24 -6.38 3.28
CA TYR A 67 -18.72 -5.01 3.09
C TYR A 67 -20.05 -4.81 3.81
N ASP A 68 -20.30 -3.58 4.26
CA ASP A 68 -21.58 -3.17 4.78
C ASP A 68 -22.63 -2.93 3.68
N GLU A 69 -23.85 -2.58 4.08
CA GLU A 69 -24.96 -2.28 3.15
C GLU A 69 -24.67 -1.06 2.25
N LYS A 70 -23.79 -0.16 2.69
CA LYS A 70 -23.36 1.02 1.93
C LYS A 70 -22.22 0.71 0.94
N GLY A 71 -21.66 -0.52 0.99
CA GLY A 71 -20.53 -0.92 0.19
C GLY A 71 -19.16 -0.54 0.76
N GLN A 72 -19.08 -0.12 2.01
CA GLN A 72 -17.82 0.17 2.68
C GLN A 72 -17.19 -1.14 3.18
N LEU A 73 -15.88 -1.30 2.97
CA LEU A 73 -15.14 -2.46 3.45
C LEU A 73 -15.11 -2.47 4.99
N VAL A 74 -15.75 -3.44 5.62
CA VAL A 74 -15.80 -3.52 7.10
C VAL A 74 -14.87 -4.57 7.68
N LYS A 75 -14.43 -5.54 6.85
CA LYS A 75 -13.47 -6.54 7.30
C LYS A 75 -12.67 -7.13 6.16
N GLN A 76 -11.43 -7.44 6.46
CA GLN A 76 -10.48 -8.17 5.63
C GLN A 76 -9.88 -9.27 6.51
N ALA A 77 -10.10 -10.53 6.16
CA ALA A 77 -9.57 -11.67 6.91
C ALA A 77 -8.55 -12.42 6.06
N GLU A 78 -7.39 -12.71 6.65
CA GLU A 78 -6.30 -13.41 6.00
C GLU A 78 -6.14 -14.83 6.58
N PHE A 79 -5.96 -15.78 5.69
CA PHE A 79 -5.77 -17.19 6.00
C PHE A 79 -4.47 -17.68 5.34
N GLY A 80 -3.71 -18.47 6.06
CA GLY A 80 -2.53 -19.15 5.56
C GLY A 80 -2.87 -20.48 4.90
N ILE A 81 -1.83 -21.30 4.68
CA ILE A 81 -1.92 -22.61 4.02
C ILE A 81 -2.86 -23.58 4.77
N SER A 82 -3.03 -23.43 6.07
CA SER A 82 -3.76 -24.37 6.94
C SER A 82 -5.22 -24.01 7.18
N ASP A 83 -5.84 -23.14 6.39
CA ASP A 83 -7.19 -22.59 6.61
C ASP A 83 -7.39 -21.93 8.00
N ALA A 84 -6.33 -21.83 8.80
CA ALA A 84 -6.36 -21.09 10.05
C ALA A 84 -6.20 -19.59 9.75
N PRO A 85 -6.98 -18.71 10.38
CA PRO A 85 -6.81 -17.28 10.22
C PRO A 85 -5.43 -16.87 10.75
N THR A 86 -4.66 -16.17 9.92
CA THR A 86 -3.38 -15.58 10.28
C THR A 86 -3.51 -14.14 10.72
N GLY A 87 -4.62 -13.50 10.35
CA GLY A 87 -4.92 -12.16 10.78
C GLY A 87 -6.26 -11.67 10.25
N TYR A 88 -6.67 -10.50 10.76
CA TYR A 88 -7.77 -9.75 10.18
C TYR A 88 -7.56 -8.26 10.39
N LYS A 89 -8.23 -7.46 9.55
CA LYS A 89 -8.46 -6.03 9.78
C LYS A 89 -9.96 -5.78 9.77
N SER A 90 -10.46 -4.99 10.72
CA SER A 90 -11.82 -4.47 10.69
C SER A 90 -11.81 -2.96 10.68
N PHE A 91 -12.83 -2.35 10.09
CA PHE A 91 -12.91 -0.91 9.85
C PHE A 91 -14.25 -0.37 10.33
N GLU A 92 -14.21 0.79 10.98
CA GLU A 92 -15.40 1.54 11.37
C GLU A 92 -15.36 2.92 10.71
N TYR A 93 -16.55 3.41 10.36
CA TYR A 93 -16.70 4.68 9.63
C TYR A 93 -17.68 5.60 10.34
N ASP A 94 -17.48 6.89 10.21
CA ASP A 94 -18.43 7.89 10.67
C ASP A 94 -19.64 8.04 9.72
N ALA A 95 -20.55 8.94 10.06
CA ALA A 95 -21.73 9.19 9.23
C ALA A 95 -21.41 9.78 7.84
N LYS A 96 -20.21 10.36 7.66
CA LYS A 96 -19.72 10.90 6.39
C LYS A 96 -19.00 9.84 5.54
N GLY A 97 -18.79 8.63 6.09
CA GLY A 97 -18.04 7.57 5.42
C GLY A 97 -16.52 7.66 5.62
N GLN A 98 -16.04 8.51 6.53
CA GLN A 98 -14.63 8.59 6.88
C GLN A 98 -14.27 7.47 7.85
N LYS A 99 -13.17 6.77 7.60
CA LYS A 99 -12.68 5.68 8.47
C LYS A 99 -12.20 6.27 9.80
N ILE A 100 -12.84 5.91 10.91
CA ILE A 100 -12.51 6.41 12.24
C ILE A 100 -11.72 5.43 13.10
N LEU A 101 -11.84 4.13 12.80
CA LEU A 101 -11.12 3.08 13.53
C LEU A 101 -10.73 1.96 12.57
N MET A 102 -9.53 1.45 12.73
CA MET A 102 -9.09 0.15 12.23
C MET A 102 -8.65 -0.70 13.41
N THR A 103 -9.12 -1.94 13.49
CA THR A 103 -8.56 -2.96 14.36
C THR A 103 -7.83 -3.97 13.50
N SER A 104 -6.56 -4.21 13.81
CA SER A 104 -5.71 -5.19 13.13
C SER A 104 -5.29 -6.27 14.12
N PHE A 105 -5.54 -7.51 13.77
CA PHE A 105 -5.13 -8.68 14.54
C PHE A 105 -4.18 -9.52 13.71
N VAL A 106 -3.09 -9.94 14.31
CA VAL A 106 -2.09 -10.83 13.71
C VAL A 106 -1.90 -12.02 14.65
N ALA A 107 -1.93 -13.22 14.09
CA ALA A 107 -1.65 -14.46 14.82
C ALA A 107 -0.54 -15.27 14.14
N ASP A 108 0.38 -15.79 14.93
CA ASP A 108 1.34 -16.82 14.51
C ASP A 108 1.10 -18.07 15.37
N THR A 109 0.27 -18.97 14.86
CA THR A 109 -0.12 -20.19 15.57
C THR A 109 1.04 -21.15 15.81
N ALA A 110 2.12 -21.04 15.01
CA ALA A 110 3.33 -21.84 15.20
C ALA A 110 4.16 -21.37 16.40
N LYS A 111 3.98 -20.11 16.82
CA LYS A 111 4.71 -19.49 17.94
C LYS A 111 3.82 -19.22 19.16
N ASP A 112 2.55 -19.62 19.12
CA ASP A 112 1.55 -19.30 20.15
C ASP A 112 1.51 -17.79 20.46
N TYR A 113 1.45 -16.98 19.39
CA TYR A 113 1.58 -15.55 19.45
C TYR A 113 0.39 -14.88 18.76
N SER A 114 -0.17 -13.87 19.42
CA SER A 114 -1.17 -13.01 18.80
C SER A 114 -1.08 -11.58 19.33
N GLU A 115 -1.31 -10.62 18.47
CA GLU A 115 -1.37 -9.20 18.83
C GLU A 115 -2.55 -8.50 18.18
N GLU A 116 -3.17 -7.59 18.92
CA GLU A 116 -4.20 -6.69 18.41
C GLU A 116 -3.71 -5.25 18.50
N TYR A 117 -3.85 -4.53 17.38
CA TYR A 117 -3.59 -3.11 17.27
C TYR A 117 -4.89 -2.39 16.91
N ARG A 118 -5.09 -1.21 17.49
CA ARG A 118 -6.21 -0.34 17.16
C ARG A 118 -5.66 1.00 16.69
N THR A 119 -6.07 1.45 15.51
CA THR A 119 -5.68 2.74 14.94
C THR A 119 -6.89 3.64 14.84
N ASN A 120 -6.88 4.75 15.56
CA ASN A 120 -7.89 5.81 15.49
C ASN A 120 -7.45 6.87 14.49
N TYR A 121 -8.39 7.39 13.71
CA TYR A 121 -8.17 8.38 12.67
C TYR A 121 -8.92 9.67 13.00
N GLU A 122 -8.25 10.82 12.87
CA GLU A 122 -8.80 12.14 13.12
C GLU A 122 -8.71 13.00 11.86
N TYR A 123 -9.75 13.80 11.61
CA TYR A 123 -9.88 14.58 10.38
C TYR A 123 -10.12 16.05 10.70
N ASP A 124 -9.68 16.94 9.82
CA ASP A 124 -10.01 18.37 9.87
C ASP A 124 -11.42 18.66 9.34
N GLY A 125 -11.82 19.93 9.38
CA GLY A 125 -13.14 20.36 8.90
C GLY A 125 -13.34 20.18 7.39
N ASN A 126 -12.28 20.03 6.62
CA ASN A 126 -12.28 19.80 5.17
C ASN A 126 -12.32 18.30 4.81
N GLY A 127 -12.17 17.43 5.83
CA GLY A 127 -12.13 15.98 5.63
C GLY A 127 -10.73 15.42 5.40
N ASN A 128 -9.68 16.21 5.56
CA ASN A 128 -8.31 15.73 5.47
C ASN A 128 -7.93 14.98 6.75
N LEU A 129 -7.29 13.82 6.63
CA LEU A 129 -6.76 13.06 7.76
C LEU A 129 -5.60 13.84 8.40
N THR A 130 -5.74 14.21 9.68
CA THR A 130 -4.71 14.98 10.40
C THR A 130 -3.88 14.15 11.34
N ARG A 131 -4.43 13.01 11.80
CA ARG A 131 -3.74 12.14 12.77
C ARG A 131 -4.22 10.71 12.67
N ALA A 132 -3.30 9.77 12.79
CA ALA A 132 -3.56 8.36 13.04
C ALA A 132 -2.80 7.94 14.30
N THR A 133 -3.51 7.37 15.29
CA THR A 133 -2.92 6.94 16.56
C THR A 133 -3.13 5.44 16.73
N SER A 134 -2.04 4.68 16.76
CA SER A 134 -2.06 3.24 16.94
C SER A 134 -1.78 2.88 18.39
N THR A 135 -2.60 1.99 18.93
CA THR A 135 -2.47 1.48 20.29
C THR A 135 -2.38 -0.04 20.29
N ARG A 136 -1.66 -0.59 21.27
CA ARG A 136 -1.63 -2.00 21.62
C ARG A 136 -1.80 -2.13 23.14
N ASP A 137 -2.71 -2.96 23.58
CA ASP A 137 -3.05 -3.13 25.02
C ASP A 137 -3.38 -1.79 25.72
N GLY A 138 -4.06 -0.88 24.97
CA GLY A 138 -4.42 0.45 25.45
C GLY A 138 -3.25 1.45 25.57
N LYS A 139 -2.05 1.07 25.16
CA LYS A 139 -0.87 1.96 25.13
C LYS A 139 -0.59 2.44 23.71
N ILE A 140 -0.29 3.71 23.55
CA ILE A 140 0.13 4.26 22.26
C ILE A 140 1.47 3.66 21.86
N VAL A 141 1.52 3.06 20.66
CA VAL A 141 2.75 2.50 20.08
C VAL A 141 3.28 3.36 18.95
N SER A 142 2.42 4.04 18.21
CA SER A 142 2.82 4.99 17.18
C SER A 142 1.76 6.06 16.94
N VAL A 143 2.21 7.19 16.44
CA VAL A 143 1.35 8.28 15.97
C VAL A 143 1.90 8.74 14.62
N THR A 144 1.00 8.97 13.66
CA THR A 144 1.32 9.67 12.41
C THR A 144 0.51 10.96 12.35
N ALA A 145 1.17 12.08 12.13
CA ALA A 145 0.53 13.39 11.94
C ALA A 145 0.73 13.87 10.50
N TYR A 146 -0.30 14.49 9.94
CA TYR A 146 -0.36 14.93 8.55
C TYR A 146 -0.62 16.43 8.48
N GLU A 147 0.12 17.13 7.63
CA GLU A 147 -0.03 18.58 7.39
C GLU A 147 -0.30 18.79 5.90
N TYR A 148 -1.23 19.70 5.61
CA TYR A 148 -1.65 20.00 4.24
C TYR A 148 -1.35 21.44 3.88
N LYS A 149 -1.00 21.67 2.62
CA LYS A 149 -0.85 22.99 2.03
C LYS A 149 -1.60 23.00 0.70
N ASP A 150 -2.48 23.99 0.51
CA ASP A 150 -3.29 24.14 -0.70
C ASP A 150 -4.10 22.87 -1.05
N GLY A 151 -4.56 22.13 -0.02
CA GLY A 151 -5.30 20.87 -0.17
C GLY A 151 -4.43 19.63 -0.44
N LEU A 152 -3.11 19.79 -0.60
CA LEU A 152 -2.18 18.69 -0.83
C LEU A 152 -1.39 18.36 0.44
N LEU A 153 -1.13 17.07 0.68
CA LEU A 153 -0.32 16.61 1.80
C LEU A 153 1.11 17.15 1.64
N SER A 154 1.53 18.04 2.53
CA SER A 154 2.85 18.68 2.47
C SER A 154 3.87 18.03 3.39
N ASN A 155 3.40 17.46 4.50
CA ASN A 155 4.27 16.89 5.52
C ASN A 155 3.58 15.73 6.24
N GLU A 156 4.35 14.71 6.57
CA GLU A 156 3.96 13.57 7.40
C GLU A 156 5.04 13.34 8.44
N LYS A 157 4.64 13.21 9.71
CA LYS A 157 5.55 12.93 10.83
C LYS A 157 5.14 11.64 11.51
N ASN A 158 6.04 10.69 11.56
CA ASN A 158 5.86 9.45 12.29
C ASN A 158 6.57 9.54 13.64
N TYR A 159 5.81 9.27 14.70
CA TYR A 159 6.30 9.31 16.07
C TYR A 159 6.44 7.91 16.63
N GLU A 160 7.54 7.66 17.33
CA GLU A 160 7.65 6.54 18.27
C GLU A 160 7.08 6.98 19.61
N GLY A 161 6.00 6.32 20.06
CA GLY A 161 5.18 6.80 21.17
C GLY A 161 4.44 8.10 20.80
N GLU A 162 4.42 9.08 21.72
CA GLU A 162 3.62 10.31 21.56
C GLU A 162 4.43 11.54 21.13
N SER A 163 5.73 11.55 21.31
CA SER A 163 6.52 12.79 21.25
C SER A 163 7.80 12.72 20.44
N PHE A 164 8.40 11.56 20.25
CA PHE A 164 9.65 11.44 19.50
C PHE A 164 9.35 11.26 18.01
N VAL A 165 9.69 12.25 17.19
CA VAL A 165 9.57 12.15 15.72
C VAL A 165 10.66 11.21 15.22
N ALA A 166 10.25 9.97 14.89
CA ALA A 166 11.16 8.96 14.37
C ALA A 166 11.52 9.22 12.90
N SER A 167 10.54 9.65 12.10
CA SER A 167 10.79 10.07 10.71
C SER A 167 9.84 11.16 10.28
N GLU A 168 10.27 11.96 9.30
CA GLU A 168 9.50 13.01 8.67
C GLU A 168 9.59 12.86 7.16
N TYR A 169 8.45 13.07 6.46
CA TYR A 169 8.35 13.07 5.00
C TYR A 169 7.83 14.41 4.52
N LYS A 170 8.52 15.02 3.55
CA LYS A 170 8.13 16.28 2.91
C LYS A 170 7.84 16.04 1.45
N TYR A 171 6.72 16.56 0.98
CA TYR A 171 6.22 16.32 -0.35
C TYR A 171 6.16 17.61 -1.17
N GLU A 172 6.54 17.51 -2.45
CA GLU A 172 6.39 18.58 -3.43
C GLU A 172 5.59 18.08 -4.62
N TYR A 173 4.84 18.99 -5.23
CA TYR A 173 3.92 18.70 -6.30
C TYR A 173 4.11 19.66 -7.47
N ASP A 174 3.76 19.22 -8.67
CA ASP A 174 3.66 20.11 -9.83
C ASP A 174 2.36 20.93 -9.80
N ALA A 175 2.20 21.80 -10.81
CA ALA A 175 1.01 22.65 -10.93
C ALA A 175 -0.29 21.84 -11.15
N GLY A 176 -0.21 20.59 -11.56
CA GLY A 176 -1.33 19.66 -11.75
C GLY A 176 -1.63 18.82 -10.50
N GLY A 177 -0.90 19.03 -9.39
CA GLY A 177 -1.08 18.32 -8.14
C GLY A 177 -0.43 16.91 -8.13
N LYS A 178 0.41 16.57 -9.13
CA LYS A 178 1.16 15.31 -9.13
C LYS A 178 2.40 15.44 -8.26
N LYS A 179 2.66 14.48 -7.38
CA LYS A 179 3.82 14.47 -6.49
C LYS A 179 5.11 14.33 -7.30
N THR A 180 5.98 15.33 -7.25
CA THR A 180 7.25 15.35 -7.98
C THR A 180 8.45 14.96 -7.12
N ARG A 181 8.33 15.15 -5.79
CA ARG A 181 9.42 14.90 -4.86
C ARG A 181 8.91 14.44 -3.50
N CYS A 182 9.67 13.55 -2.86
CA CYS A 182 9.51 13.17 -1.46
C CYS A 182 10.90 13.21 -0.80
N VAL A 183 11.03 13.92 0.32
CA VAL A 183 12.23 13.89 1.17
C VAL A 183 11.88 13.18 2.45
N ARG A 184 12.61 12.12 2.79
CA ARG A 184 12.55 11.43 4.07
C ARG A 184 13.71 11.89 4.96
N ILE A 185 13.39 12.25 6.18
CA ILE A 185 14.36 12.53 7.25
C ILE A 185 14.19 11.44 8.30
N ASP A 186 15.21 10.65 8.53
CA ASP A 186 15.25 9.63 9.59
C ASP A 186 15.97 10.22 10.81
N ASN A 187 15.21 10.46 11.88
CA ASN A 187 15.77 11.03 13.10
C ASN A 187 16.36 9.96 14.04
N ILE A 188 16.14 8.67 13.77
CA ILE A 188 16.73 7.57 14.52
C ILE A 188 18.16 7.32 14.02
N GLU A 189 18.32 7.21 12.70
CA GLU A 189 19.62 6.94 12.08
C GLU A 189 20.37 8.22 11.72
N GLY A 190 19.66 9.37 11.68
CA GLY A 190 20.23 10.69 11.40
C GLY A 190 20.54 10.89 9.92
N ASP A 191 19.85 10.17 9.05
CA ASP A 191 20.06 10.27 7.61
C ASP A 191 18.88 10.94 6.86
N THR A 192 19.14 11.28 5.61
CA THR A 192 18.13 11.87 4.72
C THR A 192 18.21 11.19 3.37
N SER A 193 17.06 10.90 2.79
CA SER A 193 16.93 10.38 1.44
C SER A 193 15.86 11.14 0.66
N GLU A 194 15.94 11.06 -0.66
CA GLU A 194 15.02 11.77 -1.55
C GLU A 194 14.58 10.86 -2.68
N ASN A 195 13.28 10.94 -3.04
CA ASN A 195 12.75 10.35 -4.26
C ASN A 195 12.18 11.43 -5.17
N ARG A 196 12.42 11.31 -6.49
CA ARG A 196 11.81 12.14 -7.53
C ARG A 196 11.00 11.29 -8.48
N TYR A 197 9.84 11.79 -8.86
CA TYR A 197 8.84 11.06 -9.62
C TYR A 197 8.61 11.70 -10.98
N THR A 198 8.43 10.86 -12.00
CA THR A 198 8.00 11.28 -13.32
C THR A 198 6.79 10.48 -13.75
N TYR A 199 5.97 11.06 -14.63
CA TYR A 199 4.68 10.50 -15.00
C TYR A 199 4.52 10.42 -16.52
N THR A 200 3.69 9.50 -16.98
CA THR A 200 3.20 9.46 -18.37
C THR A 200 2.27 10.65 -18.64
N SER A 201 1.92 10.89 -19.90
CA SER A 201 0.92 11.89 -20.28
C SER A 201 -0.42 11.65 -19.58
N ASP A 202 -0.77 10.38 -19.37
CA ASP A 202 -2.04 9.97 -18.77
C ASP A 202 -2.02 9.98 -17.24
N GLY A 203 -0.87 10.36 -16.65
CA GLY A 203 -0.73 10.55 -15.20
C GLY A 203 -0.28 9.32 -14.43
N LEU A 204 0.05 8.21 -15.11
CA LEU A 204 0.61 7.03 -14.45
C LEU A 204 2.09 7.25 -14.11
N LEU A 205 2.57 6.70 -12.98
CA LEU A 205 3.98 6.83 -12.58
C LEU A 205 4.88 6.15 -13.61
N LEU A 206 5.75 6.91 -14.25
CA LEU A 206 6.71 6.38 -15.25
C LEU A 206 7.99 5.90 -14.60
N ALA A 207 8.54 6.72 -13.69
CA ALA A 207 9.74 6.34 -12.96
C ALA A 207 9.84 7.09 -11.63
N ASP A 208 10.55 6.47 -10.69
CA ASP A 208 11.10 7.13 -9.52
C ASP A 208 12.63 7.00 -9.48
N LEU A 209 13.31 8.04 -9.01
CA LEU A 209 14.74 8.08 -8.78
C LEU A 209 14.99 8.30 -7.29
N SER A 210 15.77 7.42 -6.68
CA SER A 210 16.19 7.55 -5.28
C SER A 210 17.58 8.17 -5.20
N TYR A 211 17.74 9.09 -4.25
CA TYR A 211 18.98 9.82 -3.98
C TYR A 211 19.37 9.64 -2.52
N ASP A 212 20.68 9.61 -2.24
CA ASP A 212 21.23 9.70 -0.88
C ASP A 212 21.24 11.15 -0.36
N ALA A 213 21.73 11.34 0.86
CA ALA A 213 21.83 12.64 1.51
C ALA A 213 22.75 13.64 0.75
N ASP A 214 23.71 13.13 -0.01
CA ASP A 214 24.63 13.94 -0.82
C ASP A 214 24.04 14.30 -2.20
N GLY A 215 22.80 13.88 -2.48
CA GLY A 215 22.11 14.11 -3.75
C GLY A 215 22.60 13.22 -4.89
N LYS A 216 23.26 12.10 -4.57
CA LYS A 216 23.74 11.14 -5.56
C LYS A 216 22.66 10.08 -5.79
N VAL A 217 22.43 9.73 -7.06
CA VAL A 217 21.48 8.68 -7.42
C VAL A 217 21.93 7.34 -6.83
N ILE A 218 21.01 6.69 -6.10
CA ILE A 218 21.16 5.34 -5.56
C ILE A 218 20.58 4.31 -6.53
N SER A 219 19.36 4.58 -7.00
CA SER A 219 18.59 3.66 -7.85
C SER A 219 17.55 4.39 -8.68
N ARG A 220 17.07 3.73 -9.70
CA ARG A 220 15.93 4.14 -10.51
C ARG A 220 14.99 2.96 -10.68
N THR A 221 13.69 3.18 -10.44
CA THR A 221 12.64 2.23 -10.74
C THR A 221 11.80 2.74 -11.90
N GLU A 222 11.54 1.90 -12.89
CA GLU A 222 10.70 2.19 -14.05
C GLU A 222 9.48 1.30 -14.09
N TYR A 223 8.37 1.87 -14.55
CA TYR A 223 7.07 1.21 -14.62
C TYR A 223 6.55 1.22 -16.04
N SER A 224 5.88 0.16 -16.45
CA SER A 224 5.07 0.13 -17.66
C SER A 224 3.69 -0.46 -17.34
N TYR A 225 2.70 -0.11 -18.17
CA TYR A 225 1.30 -0.39 -17.91
C TYR A 225 0.64 -0.99 -19.14
N ASP A 226 -0.45 -1.72 -18.92
CA ASP A 226 -1.36 -2.13 -19.98
C ASP A 226 -2.34 -0.99 -20.34
N ASP A 227 -3.20 -1.24 -21.32
CA ASP A 227 -4.20 -0.26 -21.78
C ASP A 227 -5.28 0.06 -20.70
N ASN A 228 -5.38 -0.75 -19.65
CA ASN A 228 -6.28 -0.52 -18.53
C ASN A 228 -5.59 0.22 -17.36
N GLY A 229 -4.31 0.57 -17.51
CA GLY A 229 -3.52 1.23 -16.47
C GLY A 229 -2.95 0.29 -15.40
N ASN A 230 -3.01 -1.02 -15.58
CA ASN A 230 -2.41 -1.98 -14.65
C ASN A 230 -0.91 -2.14 -14.92
N ALA A 231 -0.11 -2.15 -13.85
CA ALA A 231 1.34 -2.25 -13.96
C ALA A 231 1.77 -3.60 -14.55
N MET A 232 2.27 -3.59 -15.78
CA MET A 232 2.77 -4.79 -16.47
C MET A 232 4.20 -5.13 -16.11
N LYS A 233 5.03 -4.12 -15.88
CA LYS A 233 6.44 -4.35 -15.57
C LYS A 233 6.98 -3.29 -14.62
N LEU A 234 7.80 -3.76 -13.69
CA LEU A 234 8.61 -2.95 -12.81
C LEU A 234 10.07 -3.35 -13.04
N SER A 235 10.96 -2.38 -13.25
CA SER A 235 12.40 -2.60 -13.47
C SER A 235 13.21 -1.71 -12.55
N VAL A 236 14.13 -2.30 -11.78
CA VAL A 236 15.00 -1.59 -10.83
C VAL A 236 16.42 -1.57 -11.40
N TYR A 237 17.00 -0.38 -11.45
CA TYR A 237 18.36 -0.14 -11.92
C TYR A 237 19.20 0.44 -10.78
N ASN A 238 20.48 0.10 -10.74
CA ASN A 238 21.44 0.71 -9.82
C ASN A 238 21.86 2.11 -10.29
N ALA A 239 22.68 2.79 -9.48
CA ALA A 239 23.23 4.10 -9.77
C ALA A 239 24.00 4.20 -11.10
N LYS A 240 24.51 3.09 -11.63
CA LYS A 240 25.24 3.01 -12.90
C LYS A 240 24.34 2.73 -14.10
N GLY A 241 23.02 2.60 -13.88
CA GLY A 241 22.05 2.26 -14.91
C GLY A 241 22.00 0.77 -15.28
N ALA A 242 22.67 -0.09 -14.53
CA ALA A 242 22.58 -1.53 -14.75
C ALA A 242 21.30 -2.08 -14.09
N LEU A 243 20.56 -2.93 -14.82
CA LEU A 243 19.37 -3.60 -14.30
C LEU A 243 19.77 -4.52 -13.14
N ILE A 244 19.13 -4.32 -11.98
CA ILE A 244 19.27 -5.17 -10.78
C ILE A 244 18.23 -6.28 -10.78
N SER A 245 16.98 -5.91 -11.02
CA SER A 245 15.85 -6.83 -11.02
C SER A 245 14.71 -6.29 -11.88
N SER A 246 13.87 -7.17 -12.38
CA SER A 246 12.56 -6.78 -12.89
C SER A 246 11.53 -7.85 -12.58
N THR A 247 10.28 -7.41 -12.45
CA THR A 247 9.11 -8.28 -12.40
C THR A 247 8.18 -7.90 -13.53
N SER A 248 7.53 -8.89 -14.11
CA SER A 248 6.48 -8.71 -15.11
C SER A 248 5.20 -9.35 -14.62
N ASN A 249 4.08 -8.67 -14.82
CA ASN A 249 2.74 -9.11 -14.48
C ASN A 249 1.97 -9.44 -15.75
N GLU A 250 1.31 -10.58 -15.75
CA GLU A 250 0.36 -10.97 -16.77
C GLU A 250 -1.03 -11.01 -16.16
N TYR A 251 -1.96 -10.24 -16.74
CA TYR A 251 -3.34 -10.14 -16.25
C TYR A 251 -4.31 -10.90 -17.15
N THR A 252 -5.33 -11.49 -16.55
CA THR A 252 -6.54 -11.89 -17.25
C THR A 252 -7.72 -11.21 -16.58
N TYR A 253 -8.74 -10.90 -17.38
CA TYR A 253 -9.90 -10.13 -16.96
C TYR A 253 -11.16 -10.98 -17.07
N ASP A 254 -12.18 -10.65 -16.31
CA ASP A 254 -13.51 -11.20 -16.45
C ASP A 254 -14.28 -10.42 -17.55
N GLU A 255 -15.54 -10.80 -17.77
CA GLU A 255 -16.42 -10.19 -18.78
C GLU A 255 -16.77 -8.72 -18.48
N TYR A 256 -16.55 -8.25 -17.25
CA TYR A 256 -16.80 -6.88 -16.79
C TYR A 256 -15.54 -6.02 -16.79
N GLY A 257 -14.37 -6.60 -17.13
CA GLY A 257 -13.08 -5.91 -17.17
C GLY A 257 -12.33 -5.89 -15.82
N ASN A 258 -12.81 -6.61 -14.81
CA ASN A 258 -12.11 -6.74 -13.54
C ASN A 258 -10.99 -7.78 -13.66
N ILE A 259 -9.87 -7.55 -12.95
CA ILE A 259 -8.76 -8.51 -12.91
C ILE A 259 -9.26 -9.83 -12.30
N LYS A 260 -9.19 -10.90 -13.07
CA LYS A 260 -9.50 -12.26 -12.63
C LYS A 260 -8.26 -12.99 -12.13
N ARG A 261 -7.11 -12.70 -12.72
CA ARG A 261 -5.83 -13.34 -12.38
C ARG A 261 -4.68 -12.38 -12.68
N CYS A 262 -3.68 -12.39 -11.81
CA CYS A 262 -2.37 -11.79 -12.03
C CYS A 262 -1.29 -12.85 -11.82
N ALA A 263 -0.41 -13.05 -12.79
CA ALA A 263 0.77 -13.91 -12.66
C ALA A 263 2.04 -13.10 -12.75
N VAL A 264 2.97 -13.34 -11.83
CA VAL A 264 4.25 -12.66 -11.74
C VAL A 264 5.36 -13.51 -12.34
N THR A 265 6.27 -12.89 -13.10
CA THR A 265 7.50 -13.50 -13.61
C THR A 265 8.68 -12.58 -13.28
N HIS A 266 9.80 -13.18 -12.83
CA HIS A 266 11.02 -12.45 -12.49
C HIS A 266 11.96 -12.31 -13.70
N SER A 267 12.96 -11.43 -13.60
CA SER A 267 13.91 -11.11 -14.68
C SER A 267 14.74 -12.31 -15.16
N ASP A 268 14.93 -13.33 -14.31
CA ASP A 268 15.63 -14.58 -14.65
C ASP A 268 14.71 -15.61 -15.33
N GLY A 269 13.46 -15.26 -15.59
CA GLY A 269 12.44 -16.15 -16.16
C GLY A 269 11.78 -17.06 -15.14
N SER A 270 12.16 -17.01 -13.86
CA SER A 270 11.49 -17.79 -12.82
C SER A 270 10.07 -17.28 -12.58
N LYS A 271 9.18 -18.23 -12.25
CA LYS A 271 7.79 -17.90 -11.89
C LYS A 271 7.75 -17.34 -10.47
N GLY A 272 7.07 -16.23 -10.30
CA GLY A 272 6.68 -15.67 -9.00
C GLY A 272 5.34 -16.24 -8.53
N THR A 273 4.61 -15.41 -7.79
CA THR A 273 3.26 -15.74 -7.32
C THR A 273 2.22 -15.60 -8.42
N THR A 274 1.10 -16.28 -8.25
CA THR A 274 -0.12 -16.07 -9.03
C THR A 274 -1.25 -15.74 -8.08
N THR A 275 -1.95 -14.63 -8.29
CA THR A 275 -3.13 -14.26 -7.50
C THR A 275 -4.38 -14.41 -8.37
N GLN A 276 -5.40 -15.05 -7.82
CA GLN A 276 -6.74 -15.16 -8.40
C GLN A 276 -7.69 -14.30 -7.57
N TYR A 277 -8.59 -13.59 -8.29
CA TYR A 277 -9.54 -12.65 -7.71
C TYR A 277 -10.95 -13.14 -7.97
N ARG A 278 -11.80 -13.09 -6.96
CA ARG A 278 -13.23 -13.41 -7.06
C ARG A 278 -14.04 -12.17 -6.71
N TRP A 279 -14.93 -11.81 -7.63
CA TRP A 279 -15.79 -10.65 -7.54
C TRP A 279 -17.23 -11.07 -7.28
N GLU A 280 -17.95 -10.28 -6.50
CA GLU A 280 -19.39 -10.37 -6.34
C GLU A 280 -20.03 -9.18 -7.05
N TYR A 281 -21.03 -9.46 -7.87
CA TYR A 281 -21.77 -8.43 -8.61
C TYR A 281 -23.16 -8.29 -8.00
N ALA A 282 -23.69 -7.04 -7.96
CA ALA A 282 -25.07 -6.81 -7.55
C ALA A 282 -26.00 -7.56 -8.49
N LYS A 283 -26.97 -8.30 -7.93
CA LYS A 283 -28.04 -8.89 -8.75
C LYS A 283 -28.94 -7.75 -9.19
N GLY A 284 -28.98 -7.46 -10.50
CA GLY A 284 -29.90 -6.51 -11.11
C GLY A 284 -31.38 -6.91 -10.91
#